data_dbb04349b2801dbe7fc61f57fd05a6f3
#
_entry.id   dbb04349b2801dbe7fc61f57fd05a6f3
#
_cell.length_a   1.000
_cell.length_b   1.000
_cell.length_c   1.000
_cell.angle_alpha   90.00
_cell.angle_beta   90.00
_cell.angle_gamma   90.00
#
_symmetry.space_group_name_H-M   'P 1'
#
loop_
_entity.id
_entity.type
_entity.pdbx_description
1 polymer ?
#
loop_
_entity_poly.entity_id
_entity_poly.type
_entity_poly.pdbx_seq_one_letter_code
_entity_poly.pdbx_strand_id
1 'polypeptide(L)'
;MAATPARTFSMPSVEPLLLSASPAATRNDQRGRSHGGSIRPSVAVSETLLPSDFDLQEGLTSMQKILQQRRSSGREMMATVDNLKRLCIDHYFEEEIESAMGACMDLLHSDDLFDATLAFRLVREAGHDVSPADDVLRRFTDDTGEFKLALSKDIRGLLSLHDMSHLDMGGEASLHKAKEFSSKHLASAIRYLEPGLARYVRQSLDHPYHLSLMQYKARHHLSYLQSLPTRDTAMEGLAVAEFQLSKQLHQEEIQEVKRWWTDLGLSDEIPVVRDQVLKWYMWAMTSLQGSSFSRYRIEITKIIALVYVVDDIFDLVGTPEELSLFTQAIRMWNTAAADSLPSGMRPCYKAIYTTTNEIADMVEEEHGFNPVNHLRNAWAVLFDGFMVEARWLATDQAPTAEDYLRNGAVTSGVPLTFAHIFSMLGYDKSNEAAANLADDHIPSVISCPAKILRLWDDMGSAEDEAQEGLDGSYRDFYLMENPSCTPGDAEAHMRRLIAREWEELNRECFSRRTFSSRLTQACLNAARMVSVMYSYDKEQRLLVLEDYATMLLL
;
A
#
# COMPACT_ATOMS: atom_id res chain seq x y z
N MET A 1 -22.84 -25.25 -32.20
CA MET A 1 -21.66 -24.83 -31.45
C MET A 1 -21.95 -23.42 -31.04
N ALA A 2 -22.36 -23.21 -29.81
CA ALA A 2 -22.70 -21.92 -29.27
C ALA A 2 -21.41 -21.32 -28.70
N ALA A 3 -21.11 -20.10 -29.10
CA ALA A 3 -20.00 -19.34 -28.56
C ALA A 3 -20.26 -19.07 -27.07
N THR A 4 -19.36 -19.51 -26.23
CA THR A 4 -19.35 -19.19 -24.80
C THR A 4 -19.06 -17.70 -24.65
N PRO A 5 -19.80 -16.93 -23.86
CA PRO A 5 -19.51 -15.51 -23.68
C PRO A 5 -18.20 -15.34 -22.91
N ALA A 6 -17.41 -14.38 -23.35
CA ALA A 6 -16.17 -13.95 -22.74
C ALA A 6 -16.40 -13.50 -21.28
N ARG A 7 -15.44 -13.82 -20.43
CA ARG A 7 -15.42 -13.47 -19.01
C ARG A 7 -15.31 -11.95 -18.83
N THR A 8 -16.27 -11.38 -18.14
CA THR A 8 -16.17 -10.00 -17.67
C THR A 8 -15.70 -10.02 -16.21
N PHE A 9 -14.46 -9.63 -15.96
CA PHE A 9 -14.07 -9.17 -14.64
C PHE A 9 -14.82 -7.86 -14.37
N SER A 10 -16.04 -8.00 -13.88
CA SER A 10 -16.86 -6.86 -13.46
C SER A 10 -16.41 -6.44 -12.07
N MET A 11 -15.33 -5.67 -12.01
CA MET A 11 -15.18 -4.80 -10.86
C MET A 11 -16.32 -3.77 -10.88
N PRO A 12 -17.03 -3.55 -9.76
CA PRO A 12 -18.07 -2.53 -9.71
C PRO A 12 -17.46 -1.22 -10.17
N SER A 13 -18.05 -0.64 -11.20
CA SER A 13 -17.71 0.69 -11.69
C SER A 13 -17.87 1.65 -10.53
N VAL A 14 -16.76 2.24 -10.08
CA VAL A 14 -16.82 3.47 -9.31
C VAL A 14 -17.30 4.54 -10.29
N GLU A 15 -18.63 4.64 -10.45
CA GLU A 15 -19.23 5.70 -11.25
C GLU A 15 -18.76 7.06 -10.72
N PRO A 16 -18.67 8.08 -11.58
CA PRO A 16 -17.93 9.31 -11.33
C PRO A 16 -18.62 10.17 -10.28
N LEU A 17 -18.30 9.96 -9.01
CA LEU A 17 -18.67 10.88 -7.91
C LEU A 17 -17.96 12.24 -8.00
N LEU A 18 -17.22 12.50 -9.07
CA LEU A 18 -16.33 13.66 -9.18
C LEU A 18 -16.77 14.72 -10.20
N LEU A 19 -17.98 14.67 -10.76
CA LEU A 19 -18.46 15.70 -11.70
C LEU A 19 -19.87 16.20 -11.37
N SER A 20 -20.06 16.87 -10.21
CA SER A 20 -21.11 17.89 -10.07
C SER A 20 -20.96 18.74 -8.83
N ALA A 21 -20.04 19.69 -8.88
CA ALA A 21 -20.12 20.87 -8.03
C ALA A 21 -20.45 22.06 -8.93
N SER A 22 -21.73 22.34 -9.10
CA SER A 22 -22.23 23.66 -9.52
C SER A 22 -23.29 24.10 -8.54
N PRO A 23 -23.30 25.38 -8.13
CA PRO A 23 -24.14 25.84 -7.04
C PRO A 23 -25.54 26.15 -7.54
N ALA A 24 -26.58 25.61 -6.92
CA ALA A 24 -27.93 26.02 -7.13
C ALA A 24 -28.75 26.11 -5.83
N ALA A 25 -29.00 27.32 -5.47
CA ALA A 25 -30.25 27.89 -4.99
C ALA A 25 -31.23 27.05 -4.13
N THR A 26 -31.38 27.53 -2.92
CA THR A 26 -32.54 27.43 -2.01
C THR A 26 -33.91 27.15 -2.62
N ARG A 27 -34.66 26.18 -2.05
CA ARG A 27 -36.07 26.31 -1.68
C ARG A 27 -36.50 25.26 -0.65
N ASN A 28 -37.12 25.78 0.41
CA ASN A 28 -37.88 25.06 1.43
C ASN A 28 -39.04 24.24 0.82
N ASP A 29 -39.33 23.06 1.33
CA ASP A 29 -40.62 22.77 1.90
C ASP A 29 -40.68 21.51 2.78
N GLN A 30 -41.56 21.56 3.78
CA GLN A 30 -41.73 20.64 4.89
C GLN A 30 -42.63 19.44 4.59
N ARG A 31 -42.48 18.41 5.43
CA ARG A 31 -43.35 17.28 5.90
C ARG A 31 -42.95 15.93 5.38
N GLY A 32 -42.56 14.93 6.19
CA GLY A 32 -43.05 14.45 7.45
C GLY A 32 -42.95 12.92 7.50
N ARG A 33 -42.47 12.39 8.65
CA ARG A 33 -42.56 10.98 9.14
C ARG A 33 -41.58 9.91 8.65
N SER A 34 -40.54 9.65 9.44
CA SER A 34 -40.29 8.54 10.38
C SER A 34 -40.13 7.13 9.77
N HIS A 35 -38.92 6.56 9.86
CA HIS A 35 -38.63 5.34 10.61
C HIS A 35 -37.13 4.97 10.48
N GLY A 36 -36.53 4.55 11.60
CA GLY A 36 -35.38 3.66 11.69
C GLY A 36 -34.02 4.23 11.23
N GLY A 37 -33.40 5.11 12.00
CA GLY A 37 -32.05 5.59 11.74
C GLY A 37 -31.00 4.56 12.17
N SER A 38 -30.30 3.98 11.22
CA SER A 38 -28.94 3.50 11.41
C SER A 38 -28.03 4.71 11.52
N ILE A 39 -27.43 4.90 12.68
CA ILE A 39 -26.47 5.98 12.93
C ILE A 39 -25.20 5.66 12.14
N ARG A 40 -25.00 6.31 11.01
CA ARG A 40 -23.71 6.37 10.34
C ARG A 40 -22.80 7.29 11.16
N PRO A 41 -21.60 6.87 11.56
CA PRO A 41 -20.58 7.81 11.95
C PRO A 41 -19.93 8.37 10.68
N SER A 42 -20.57 9.31 10.03
CA SER A 42 -19.86 10.24 9.16
C SER A 42 -18.94 11.04 10.07
N VAL A 43 -17.66 10.68 10.08
CA VAL A 43 -16.64 11.55 10.64
C VAL A 43 -16.48 12.69 9.65
N ALA A 44 -17.24 13.75 9.84
CA ALA A 44 -16.87 15.04 9.32
C ALA A 44 -15.53 15.39 9.97
N VAL A 45 -14.43 15.05 9.29
CA VAL A 45 -13.12 15.61 9.60
C VAL A 45 -13.28 17.09 9.29
N SER A 46 -13.39 17.89 10.35
CA SER A 46 -13.40 19.35 10.25
C SER A 46 -12.21 19.72 9.37
N GLU A 47 -12.44 20.38 8.24
CA GLU A 47 -11.39 21.02 7.46
C GLU A 47 -10.68 21.97 8.40
N THR A 48 -9.56 21.53 8.95
CA THR A 48 -8.69 22.36 9.77
C THR A 48 -7.94 23.24 8.79
N LEU A 49 -8.55 24.37 8.44
CA LEU A 49 -7.86 25.44 7.69
C LEU A 49 -6.60 25.80 8.48
N LEU A 50 -5.47 25.90 7.78
CA LEU A 50 -4.31 26.59 8.34
C LEU A 50 -4.80 27.94 8.88
N PRO A 51 -4.25 28.40 10.03
CA PRO A 51 -4.30 29.81 10.31
C PRO A 51 -3.77 30.52 9.06
N SER A 52 -4.46 31.52 8.56
CA SER A 52 -4.12 32.25 7.32
C SER A 52 -2.68 32.77 7.26
N ASP A 53 -1.94 32.65 8.34
CA ASP A 53 -0.62 33.24 8.57
C ASP A 53 0.44 32.21 9.03
N PHE A 54 0.25 30.87 8.82
CA PHE A 54 1.27 29.88 9.20
C PHE A 54 2.45 29.95 8.21
N ASP A 55 3.62 30.37 8.71
CA ASP A 55 4.88 30.35 7.97
C ASP A 55 5.55 28.99 8.14
N LEU A 56 5.70 28.25 7.04
CA LEU A 56 6.35 26.94 7.01
C LEU A 56 7.78 27.00 7.55
N GLN A 57 8.56 28.02 7.17
CA GLN A 57 9.95 28.18 7.59
C GLN A 57 10.06 28.50 9.08
N GLU A 58 9.15 29.29 9.61
CA GLU A 58 9.07 29.55 11.06
C GLU A 58 8.68 28.28 11.82
N GLY A 59 7.74 27.49 11.30
CA GLY A 59 7.34 26.19 11.85
C GLY A 59 8.50 25.20 11.90
N LEU A 60 9.27 25.06 10.82
CA LEU A 60 10.46 24.20 10.75
C LEU A 60 11.52 24.65 11.78
N THR A 61 11.81 25.96 11.83
CA THR A 61 12.78 26.52 12.79
C THR A 61 12.35 26.27 14.24
N SER A 62 11.06 26.45 14.53
CA SER A 62 10.49 26.19 15.87
C SER A 62 10.61 24.72 16.25
N MET A 63 10.31 23.81 15.34
CA MET A 63 10.39 22.37 15.59
C MET A 63 11.85 21.91 15.79
N GLN A 64 12.81 22.43 15.02
CA GLN A 64 14.23 22.17 15.24
C GLN A 64 14.71 22.60 16.63
N LYS A 65 14.26 23.77 17.12
CA LYS A 65 14.56 24.21 18.50
C LYS A 65 13.96 23.25 19.54
N ILE A 66 12.74 22.78 19.33
CA ILE A 66 12.09 21.80 20.22
C ILE A 66 12.90 20.51 20.27
N LEU A 67 13.32 19.98 19.13
CA LEU A 67 14.15 18.77 19.03
C LEU A 67 15.49 18.96 19.75
N GLN A 68 16.14 20.11 19.59
CA GLN A 68 17.38 20.42 20.31
C GLN A 68 17.18 20.49 21.81
N GLN A 69 16.08 21.07 22.30
CA GLN A 69 15.77 21.15 23.73
C GLN A 69 15.49 19.76 24.34
N ARG A 70 14.80 18.88 23.61
CA ARG A 70 14.43 17.53 24.06
C ARG A 70 15.58 16.53 24.02
N ARG A 71 16.73 16.87 23.43
CA ARG A 71 17.94 16.01 23.42
C ARG A 71 18.39 15.53 24.81
N SER A 72 18.09 16.30 25.87
CA SER A 72 18.43 15.92 27.26
C SER A 72 17.51 14.89 27.87
N SER A 73 16.34 14.60 27.26
CA SER A 73 15.37 13.61 27.70
C SER A 73 15.11 12.61 26.60
N GLY A 74 15.74 11.43 26.68
CA GLY A 74 15.60 10.37 25.67
C GLY A 74 14.13 9.99 25.43
N ARG A 75 13.31 9.93 26.49
CA ARG A 75 11.86 9.63 26.39
C ARG A 75 11.10 10.69 25.60
N GLU A 76 11.31 11.97 25.90
CA GLU A 76 10.61 13.06 25.19
C GLU A 76 11.06 13.15 23.73
N MET A 77 12.34 12.96 23.48
CA MET A 77 12.89 12.94 22.13
C MET A 77 12.28 11.80 21.31
N MET A 78 12.26 10.58 21.84
CA MET A 78 11.67 9.39 21.21
C MET A 78 10.19 9.60 20.89
N ALA A 79 9.40 10.14 21.84
CA ALA A 79 7.98 10.41 21.62
C ALA A 79 7.77 11.52 20.57
N THR A 80 8.69 12.48 20.47
CA THR A 80 8.65 13.52 19.43
C THR A 80 8.92 12.92 18.06
N VAL A 81 9.97 12.10 17.92
CA VAL A 81 10.28 11.37 16.67
C VAL A 81 9.10 10.51 16.22
N ASP A 82 8.45 9.79 17.14
CA ASP A 82 7.25 9.01 16.82
C ASP A 82 6.12 9.88 16.25
N ASN A 83 5.84 11.03 16.87
CA ASN A 83 4.81 11.94 16.37
C ASN A 83 5.17 12.52 14.99
N LEU A 84 6.42 12.89 14.73
CA LEU A 84 6.88 13.37 13.42
C LEU A 84 6.64 12.32 12.34
N LYS A 85 7.01 11.05 12.60
CA LYS A 85 6.76 9.92 11.69
C LYS A 85 5.27 9.67 11.48
N ARG A 86 4.47 9.67 12.55
CA ARG A 86 3.01 9.48 12.44
C ARG A 86 2.29 10.59 11.69
N LEU A 87 2.87 11.79 11.66
CA LEU A 87 2.35 12.95 10.93
C LEU A 87 2.92 13.08 9.51
N CYS A 88 3.80 12.19 9.10
CA CYS A 88 4.49 12.21 7.80
C CYS A 88 5.32 13.49 7.53
N ILE A 89 5.87 14.10 8.58
CA ILE A 89 6.72 15.29 8.51
C ILE A 89 8.15 15.01 8.99
N ASP A 90 8.50 13.76 9.18
CA ASP A 90 9.83 13.31 9.63
C ASP A 90 10.93 13.57 8.59
N HIS A 91 10.60 13.62 7.31
CA HIS A 91 11.51 13.92 6.22
C HIS A 91 12.15 15.34 6.28
N TYR A 92 11.56 16.25 7.03
CA TYR A 92 12.14 17.57 7.31
C TYR A 92 13.24 17.54 8.38
N PHE A 93 13.38 16.43 9.13
CA PHE A 93 14.21 16.33 10.35
C PHE A 93 15.06 15.05 10.37
N GLU A 94 15.49 14.56 9.20
CA GLU A 94 16.22 13.28 9.07
C GLU A 94 17.51 13.27 9.91
N GLU A 95 18.29 14.37 9.92
CA GLU A 95 19.52 14.45 10.70
C GLU A 95 19.27 14.43 12.22
N GLU A 96 18.24 15.15 12.68
CA GLU A 96 17.86 15.18 14.10
C GLU A 96 17.32 13.82 14.55
N ILE A 97 16.56 13.13 13.70
CA ILE A 97 16.02 11.80 13.97
C ILE A 97 17.14 10.76 14.04
N GLU A 98 18.06 10.76 13.09
CA GLU A 98 19.23 9.86 13.13
C GLU A 98 20.07 10.09 14.39
N SER A 99 20.30 11.33 14.76
CA SER A 99 20.99 11.70 16.01
C SER A 99 20.27 11.21 17.28
N ALA A 100 18.94 10.99 17.21
CA ALA A 100 18.13 10.51 18.33
C ALA A 100 18.20 9.00 18.53
N MET A 101 18.64 8.22 17.53
CA MET A 101 18.58 6.76 17.57
C MET A 101 19.42 6.17 18.71
N GLY A 102 20.55 6.79 19.06
CA GLY A 102 21.35 6.37 20.22
C GLY A 102 20.56 6.41 21.52
N ALA A 103 19.81 7.49 21.76
CA ALA A 103 18.95 7.60 22.95
C ALA A 103 17.77 6.61 22.93
N CYS A 104 17.26 6.26 21.74
CA CYS A 104 16.24 5.21 21.61
C CYS A 104 16.80 3.82 22.00
N MET A 105 18.04 3.51 21.60
CA MET A 105 18.68 2.23 21.97
C MET A 105 18.82 2.06 23.48
N ASP A 106 19.13 3.13 24.22
CA ASP A 106 19.22 3.08 25.69
C ASP A 106 17.86 2.70 26.34
N LEU A 107 16.74 3.11 25.72
CA LEU A 107 15.39 2.86 26.22
C LEU A 107 14.86 1.44 25.92
N LEU A 108 15.53 0.65 25.09
CA LEU A 108 15.18 -0.77 24.86
C LEU A 108 15.17 -1.57 26.17
N HIS A 109 15.96 -1.15 27.15
CA HIS A 109 16.07 -1.82 28.46
C HIS A 109 15.23 -1.17 29.56
N SER A 110 14.35 -0.23 29.23
CA SER A 110 13.43 0.41 30.17
C SER A 110 12.45 -0.60 30.78
N ASP A 111 12.11 -0.39 32.07
CA ASP A 111 11.04 -1.13 32.74
C ASP A 111 9.64 -0.57 32.48
N ASP A 112 9.54 0.52 31.73
CA ASP A 112 8.30 1.10 31.24
C ASP A 112 7.94 0.45 29.89
N LEU A 113 6.72 -0.10 29.79
CA LEU A 113 6.26 -0.83 28.60
C LEU A 113 6.26 0.06 27.36
N PHE A 114 5.78 1.32 27.49
CA PHE A 114 5.74 2.26 26.39
C PHE A 114 7.14 2.57 25.87
N ASP A 115 8.08 2.86 26.76
CA ASP A 115 9.44 3.23 26.37
C ASP A 115 10.14 2.07 25.64
N ALA A 116 10.11 0.87 26.20
CA ALA A 116 10.80 -0.28 25.63
C ALA A 116 10.21 -0.67 24.25
N THR A 117 8.88 -0.68 24.13
CA THR A 117 8.22 -1.09 22.88
C THR A 117 8.30 -0.03 21.79
N LEU A 118 8.24 1.26 22.13
CA LEU A 118 8.43 2.33 21.19
C LEU A 118 9.89 2.41 20.71
N ALA A 119 10.85 2.28 21.64
CA ALA A 119 12.27 2.22 21.29
C ALA A 119 12.55 1.08 20.32
N PHE A 120 12.04 -0.12 20.62
CA PHE A 120 12.19 -1.27 19.73
C PHE A 120 11.65 -0.99 18.32
N ARG A 121 10.45 -0.43 18.23
CA ARG A 121 9.84 -0.13 16.93
C ARG A 121 10.69 0.86 16.13
N LEU A 122 11.08 1.99 16.73
CA LEU A 122 11.83 3.03 16.03
C LEU A 122 13.22 2.54 15.59
N VAL A 123 13.92 1.78 16.44
CA VAL A 123 15.25 1.24 16.15
C VAL A 123 15.18 0.18 15.04
N ARG A 124 14.16 -0.72 15.09
CA ARG A 124 13.97 -1.75 14.05
C ARG A 124 13.59 -1.12 12.69
N GLU A 125 12.65 -0.17 12.68
CA GLU A 125 12.25 0.56 11.46
C GLU A 125 13.40 1.36 10.83
N ALA A 126 14.33 1.84 11.65
CA ALA A 126 15.55 2.51 11.16
C ALA A 126 16.60 1.51 10.59
N GLY A 127 16.33 0.20 10.64
CA GLY A 127 17.24 -0.83 10.13
C GLY A 127 18.48 -1.06 11.00
N HIS A 128 18.44 -0.64 12.26
CA HIS A 128 19.51 -0.97 13.21
C HIS A 128 19.33 -2.40 13.72
N ASP A 129 20.47 -3.05 13.99
CA ASP A 129 20.46 -4.35 14.63
C ASP A 129 19.94 -4.22 16.07
N VAL A 130 18.84 -4.90 16.36
CA VAL A 130 18.18 -4.86 17.65
C VAL A 130 18.00 -6.29 18.15
N SER A 131 18.14 -6.47 19.47
CA SER A 131 17.90 -7.76 20.10
C SER A 131 16.52 -8.32 19.72
N PRO A 132 16.35 -9.65 19.63
CA PRO A 132 15.05 -10.24 19.36
C PRO A 132 13.97 -9.71 20.30
N ALA A 133 12.74 -9.59 19.82
CA ALA A 133 11.61 -9.10 20.61
C ALA A 133 11.42 -9.88 21.92
N ASP A 134 11.72 -11.18 21.91
CA ASP A 134 11.65 -12.05 23.09
C ASP A 134 12.55 -11.55 24.25
N ASP A 135 13.72 -10.99 23.95
CA ASP A 135 14.62 -10.45 24.97
C ASP A 135 14.12 -9.12 25.54
N VAL A 136 13.58 -8.26 24.70
CA VAL A 136 13.01 -6.96 25.13
C VAL A 136 11.76 -7.17 25.97
N LEU A 137 10.89 -8.10 25.56
CA LEU A 137 9.59 -8.32 26.18
C LEU A 137 9.63 -9.21 27.42
N ARG A 138 10.71 -9.96 27.66
CA ARG A 138 10.85 -10.92 28.81
C ARG A 138 10.53 -10.28 30.15
N ARG A 139 10.92 -9.02 30.38
CA ARG A 139 10.67 -8.31 31.67
C ARG A 139 9.19 -8.00 31.92
N PHE A 140 8.38 -7.99 30.87
CA PHE A 140 6.96 -7.72 30.92
C PHE A 140 6.10 -8.99 31.01
N THR A 141 6.73 -10.16 30.94
CA THR A 141 6.09 -11.47 31.10
C THR A 141 6.33 -12.05 32.50
N ASP A 142 5.50 -13.00 32.86
CA ASP A 142 5.65 -13.82 34.04
C ASP A 142 6.51 -15.09 33.76
N ASP A 143 6.66 -15.95 34.78
CA ASP A 143 7.45 -17.18 34.66
C ASP A 143 6.86 -18.20 33.66
N THR A 144 5.61 -18.04 33.26
CA THR A 144 4.96 -18.86 32.21
C THR A 144 5.13 -18.27 30.80
N GLY A 145 5.76 -17.10 30.69
CA GLY A 145 5.94 -16.37 29.44
C GLY A 145 4.67 -15.68 28.95
N GLU A 146 3.68 -15.48 29.84
CA GLU A 146 2.49 -14.69 29.56
C GLU A 146 2.66 -13.25 30.07
N PHE A 147 2.05 -12.27 29.38
CA PHE A 147 2.13 -10.86 29.80
C PHE A 147 1.50 -10.63 31.15
N LYS A 148 2.19 -9.89 32.03
CA LYS A 148 1.70 -9.54 33.36
C LYS A 148 0.38 -8.79 33.28
N LEU A 149 -0.66 -9.29 33.93
CA LEU A 149 -2.00 -8.71 33.89
C LEU A 149 -2.06 -7.24 34.36
N ALA A 150 -1.11 -6.82 35.21
CA ALA A 150 -1.01 -5.43 35.65
C ALA A 150 -0.87 -4.42 34.47
N LEU A 151 -0.26 -4.84 33.37
CA LEU A 151 -0.07 -4.05 32.16
C LEU A 151 -1.38 -3.75 31.42
N SER A 152 -2.45 -4.51 31.67
CA SER A 152 -3.76 -4.33 31.01
C SER A 152 -4.41 -2.95 31.25
N LYS A 153 -3.91 -2.18 32.23
CA LYS A 153 -4.40 -0.83 32.55
C LYS A 153 -3.58 0.27 31.90
N ASP A 154 -2.42 -0.05 31.36
CA ASP A 154 -1.54 0.91 30.67
C ASP A 154 -1.92 1.03 29.19
N ILE A 155 -2.91 1.88 28.91
CA ILE A 155 -3.41 2.07 27.54
C ILE A 155 -2.32 2.57 26.58
N ARG A 156 -1.43 3.45 27.04
CA ARG A 156 -0.33 3.98 26.23
C ARG A 156 0.70 2.90 25.90
N GLY A 157 1.10 2.12 26.89
CA GLY A 157 1.99 0.96 26.72
C GLY A 157 1.36 -0.11 25.83
N LEU A 158 0.05 -0.39 26.01
CA LEU A 158 -0.68 -1.36 25.17
C LEU A 158 -0.77 -0.92 23.70
N LEU A 159 -0.98 0.36 23.41
CA LEU A 159 -0.96 0.89 22.02
C LEU A 159 0.43 0.72 21.39
N SER A 160 1.49 1.05 22.12
CA SER A 160 2.86 0.88 21.65
C SER A 160 3.24 -0.60 21.47
N LEU A 161 2.81 -1.48 22.40
CA LEU A 161 2.98 -2.93 22.29
C LEU A 161 2.23 -3.49 21.07
N HIS A 162 1.02 -2.98 20.80
CA HIS A 162 0.24 -3.35 19.63
C HIS A 162 0.97 -2.98 18.34
N ASP A 163 1.47 -1.75 18.23
CA ASP A 163 2.24 -1.29 17.06
C ASP A 163 3.52 -2.12 16.85
N MET A 164 4.28 -2.40 17.95
CA MET A 164 5.46 -3.26 17.92
C MET A 164 5.15 -4.68 17.44
N SER A 165 3.98 -5.23 17.81
CA SER A 165 3.61 -6.63 17.54
C SER A 165 3.44 -6.96 16.05
N HIS A 166 3.36 -5.96 15.20
CA HIS A 166 3.26 -6.12 13.75
C HIS A 166 4.62 -6.09 13.00
N LEU A 167 5.73 -6.00 13.74
CA LEU A 167 7.09 -5.96 13.18
C LEU A 167 7.78 -7.34 13.21
N ASP A 168 7.03 -8.43 13.35
CA ASP A 168 7.57 -9.78 13.33
C ASP A 168 8.32 -10.04 12.00
N MET A 169 9.53 -10.54 12.12
CA MET A 169 10.37 -10.98 10.99
C MET A 169 10.38 -12.50 10.81
N GLY A 170 9.42 -13.18 11.44
CA GLY A 170 9.27 -14.62 11.48
C GLY A 170 10.03 -15.30 12.63
N GLY A 171 9.28 -16.02 13.45
CA GLY A 171 9.82 -16.80 14.56
C GLY A 171 9.92 -16.07 15.89
N GLU A 172 9.39 -14.85 16.03
CA GLU A 172 9.35 -14.09 17.29
C GLU A 172 8.03 -14.33 18.02
N ALA A 173 7.93 -15.46 18.72
CA ALA A 173 6.70 -15.92 19.37
C ALA A 173 6.12 -14.91 20.38
N SER A 174 6.96 -14.09 21.01
CA SER A 174 6.52 -13.03 21.93
C SER A 174 5.70 -11.94 21.22
N LEU A 175 5.94 -11.66 19.93
CA LEU A 175 5.16 -10.68 19.16
C LEU A 175 3.74 -11.18 18.89
N HIS A 176 3.54 -12.47 18.63
CA HIS A 176 2.20 -13.04 18.51
C HIS A 176 1.41 -12.91 19.82
N LYS A 177 2.04 -13.25 20.96
CA LYS A 177 1.44 -13.05 22.29
C LYS A 177 1.18 -11.57 22.59
N ALA A 178 2.10 -10.68 22.21
CA ALA A 178 1.95 -9.23 22.35
C ALA A 178 0.73 -8.71 21.59
N LYS A 179 0.53 -9.17 20.35
CA LYS A 179 -0.61 -8.82 19.51
C LYS A 179 -1.93 -9.27 20.15
N GLU A 180 -2.00 -10.51 20.61
CA GLU A 180 -3.20 -11.05 21.25
C GLU A 180 -3.52 -10.31 22.56
N PHE A 181 -2.52 -10.15 23.45
CA PHE A 181 -2.66 -9.46 24.73
C PHE A 181 -3.10 -8.00 24.54
N SER A 182 -2.39 -7.23 23.70
CA SER A 182 -2.68 -5.82 23.49
C SER A 182 -4.05 -5.61 22.85
N SER A 183 -4.39 -6.35 21.78
CA SER A 183 -5.67 -6.24 21.09
C SER A 183 -6.85 -6.54 22.02
N LYS A 184 -6.76 -7.63 22.81
CA LYS A 184 -7.79 -8.02 23.77
C LYS A 184 -8.05 -6.94 24.81
N HIS A 185 -6.99 -6.40 25.41
CA HIS A 185 -7.13 -5.43 26.50
C HIS A 185 -7.50 -4.04 25.99
N LEU A 186 -6.99 -3.60 24.84
CA LEU A 186 -7.40 -2.36 24.17
C LEU A 186 -8.87 -2.39 23.78
N ALA A 187 -9.35 -3.46 23.13
CA ALA A 187 -10.76 -3.62 22.77
C ALA A 187 -11.68 -3.57 24.01
N SER A 188 -11.26 -4.22 25.10
CA SER A 188 -12.03 -4.22 26.36
C SER A 188 -12.06 -2.85 27.04
N ALA A 189 -11.01 -2.03 26.85
CA ALA A 189 -10.88 -0.73 27.48
C ALA A 189 -11.73 0.36 26.80
N ILE A 190 -12.01 0.25 25.50
CA ILE A 190 -12.68 1.29 24.67
C ILE A 190 -13.91 1.92 25.35
N ARG A 191 -14.75 1.10 26.00
CA ARG A 191 -15.98 1.54 26.66
C ARG A 191 -15.77 2.42 27.89
N TYR A 192 -14.56 2.46 28.42
CA TYR A 192 -14.22 3.21 29.64
C TYR A 192 -13.31 4.42 29.37
N LEU A 193 -12.85 4.58 28.13
CA LEU A 193 -11.95 5.66 27.75
C LEU A 193 -12.73 6.93 27.37
N GLU A 194 -12.07 8.08 27.50
CA GLU A 194 -12.58 9.34 26.95
C GLU A 194 -12.82 9.21 25.44
N PRO A 195 -13.85 9.88 24.89
CA PRO A 195 -14.29 9.69 23.50
C PRO A 195 -13.18 9.86 22.45
N GLY A 196 -12.25 10.80 22.64
CA GLY A 196 -11.11 11.04 21.76
C GLY A 196 -10.15 9.84 21.75
N LEU A 197 -9.74 9.39 22.92
CA LEU A 197 -8.85 8.24 23.09
C LEU A 197 -9.53 6.94 22.66
N ALA A 198 -10.82 6.76 22.98
CA ALA A 198 -11.59 5.58 22.56
C ALA A 198 -11.64 5.44 21.03
N ARG A 199 -11.78 6.56 20.32
CA ARG A 199 -11.76 6.63 18.85
C ARG A 199 -10.37 6.29 18.32
N TYR A 200 -9.32 6.86 18.91
CA TYR A 200 -7.94 6.58 18.54
C TYR A 200 -7.58 5.09 18.73
N VAL A 201 -7.96 4.50 19.86
CA VAL A 201 -7.74 3.06 20.15
C VAL A 201 -8.48 2.19 19.11
N ARG A 202 -9.74 2.48 18.82
CA ARG A 202 -10.51 1.73 17.81
C ARG A 202 -9.82 1.81 16.44
N GLN A 203 -9.46 3.01 16.03
CA GLN A 203 -8.75 3.25 14.77
C GLN A 203 -7.39 2.52 14.72
N SER A 204 -6.70 2.37 15.86
CA SER A 204 -5.43 1.62 15.91
C SER A 204 -5.63 0.11 15.82
N LEU A 205 -6.75 -0.41 16.33
CA LEU A 205 -7.10 -1.84 16.21
C LEU A 205 -7.59 -2.19 14.80
N ASP A 206 -8.43 -1.33 14.20
CA ASP A 206 -8.99 -1.56 12.87
C ASP A 206 -7.91 -1.38 11.78
N HIS A 207 -7.00 -0.44 12.00
CA HIS A 207 -5.91 -0.08 11.09
C HIS A 207 -4.57 -0.03 11.83
N PRO A 208 -3.90 -1.17 12.06
CA PRO A 208 -2.60 -1.21 12.76
C PRO A 208 -1.57 -0.33 12.08
N TYR A 209 -0.75 0.39 12.87
CA TYR A 209 0.19 1.39 12.36
C TYR A 209 1.09 0.85 11.26
N HIS A 210 1.76 -0.28 11.49
CA HIS A 210 2.70 -0.84 10.53
C HIS A 210 2.05 -1.34 9.22
N LEU A 211 0.82 -1.87 9.32
CA LEU A 211 0.10 -2.46 8.19
C LEU A 211 -0.76 -1.46 7.42
N SER A 212 -0.76 -0.18 7.81
CA SER A 212 -1.62 0.85 7.24
C SER A 212 -0.80 1.94 6.57
N LEU A 213 -1.42 2.63 5.62
CA LEU A 213 -0.81 3.79 4.97
C LEU A 213 -0.63 4.95 5.94
N MET A 214 0.57 5.50 5.98
CA MET A 214 0.93 6.55 6.92
C MET A 214 0.10 7.81 6.73
N GLN A 215 -0.13 8.26 5.50
CA GLN A 215 -0.94 9.45 5.22
C GLN A 215 -2.39 9.30 5.71
N TYR A 216 -2.97 8.10 5.61
CA TYR A 216 -4.29 7.82 6.17
C TYR A 216 -4.29 7.92 7.69
N LYS A 217 -3.28 7.33 8.33
CA LYS A 217 -3.12 7.39 9.79
C LYS A 217 -2.80 8.80 10.30
N ALA A 218 -2.05 9.58 9.53
CA ALA A 218 -1.57 10.90 9.94
C ALA A 218 -2.71 11.87 10.30
N ARG A 219 -3.78 11.90 9.52
CA ARG A 219 -4.94 12.75 9.84
C ARG A 219 -5.66 12.35 11.11
N HIS A 220 -5.81 11.03 11.33
CA HIS A 220 -6.40 10.52 12.57
C HIS A 220 -5.51 10.84 13.78
N HIS A 221 -4.19 10.73 13.60
CA HIS A 221 -3.22 11.05 14.65
C HIS A 221 -3.23 12.55 14.96
N LEU A 222 -3.26 13.41 13.95
CA LEU A 222 -3.37 14.86 14.12
C LEU A 222 -4.64 15.22 14.91
N SER A 223 -5.79 14.65 14.53
CA SER A 223 -7.06 14.89 15.24
C SER A 223 -6.99 14.45 16.70
N TYR A 224 -6.28 13.37 16.99
CA TYR A 224 -6.04 12.93 18.36
C TYR A 224 -5.14 13.92 19.13
N LEU A 225 -4.01 14.35 18.55
CA LEU A 225 -3.13 15.35 19.18
C LEU A 225 -3.85 16.66 19.48
N GLN A 226 -4.68 17.12 18.56
CA GLN A 226 -5.52 18.32 18.73
C GLN A 226 -6.55 18.19 19.84
N SER A 227 -6.95 16.98 20.21
CA SER A 227 -7.86 16.73 21.33
C SER A 227 -7.18 16.75 22.71
N LEU A 228 -5.84 16.75 22.76
CA LEU A 228 -5.08 16.75 24.00
C LEU A 228 -5.04 18.15 24.65
N PRO A 229 -4.98 18.22 26.01
CA PRO A 229 -4.86 19.49 26.72
C PRO A 229 -3.56 20.25 26.41
N THR A 230 -2.48 19.51 26.18
CA THR A 230 -1.16 20.08 25.84
C THR A 230 -0.92 19.88 24.35
N ARG A 231 -0.81 20.98 23.61
CA ARG A 231 -0.69 20.97 22.16
C ARG A 231 0.69 21.50 21.74
N ASP A 232 1.26 20.87 20.71
CA ASP A 232 2.45 21.35 19.99
C ASP A 232 2.01 22.02 18.70
N THR A 233 1.77 23.32 18.77
CA THR A 233 1.22 24.11 17.65
C THR A 233 2.17 24.18 16.44
N ALA A 234 3.49 24.08 16.65
CA ALA A 234 4.44 24.05 15.55
C ALA A 234 4.34 22.74 14.76
N MET A 235 4.31 21.61 15.46
CA MET A 235 4.15 20.29 14.87
C MET A 235 2.80 20.14 14.14
N GLU A 236 1.71 20.57 14.77
CA GLU A 236 0.38 20.53 14.18
C GLU A 236 0.28 21.44 12.93
N GLY A 237 0.86 22.63 12.98
CA GLY A 237 0.89 23.55 11.83
C GLY A 237 1.68 22.97 10.64
N LEU A 238 2.85 22.39 10.92
CA LEU A 238 3.64 21.70 9.90
C LEU A 238 2.89 20.55 9.24
N ALA A 239 2.19 19.71 10.05
CA ALA A 239 1.42 18.60 9.52
C ALA A 239 0.26 19.08 8.61
N VAL A 240 -0.44 20.13 9.00
CA VAL A 240 -1.52 20.72 8.18
C VAL A 240 -0.94 21.31 6.89
N ALA A 241 0.19 22.01 6.96
CA ALA A 241 0.86 22.58 5.78
C ALA A 241 1.27 21.47 4.80
N GLU A 242 1.90 20.39 5.31
CA GLU A 242 2.29 19.23 4.49
C GLU A 242 1.08 18.58 3.80
N PHE A 243 -0.03 18.39 4.50
CA PHE A 243 -1.24 17.83 3.89
C PHE A 243 -1.78 18.70 2.76
N GLN A 244 -1.73 20.01 2.88
CA GLN A 244 -2.21 20.91 1.84
C GLN A 244 -1.27 20.94 0.64
N LEU A 245 0.04 21.00 0.87
CA LEU A 245 1.05 20.96 -0.20
C LEU A 245 0.98 19.64 -0.97
N SER A 246 0.94 18.51 -0.25
CA SER A 246 0.83 17.20 -0.87
C SER A 246 -0.46 17.05 -1.66
N LYS A 247 -1.60 17.51 -1.11
CA LYS A 247 -2.88 17.48 -1.81
C LYS A 247 -2.85 18.26 -3.12
N GLN A 248 -2.34 19.49 -3.10
CA GLN A 248 -2.22 20.32 -4.30
C GLN A 248 -1.34 19.64 -5.35
N LEU A 249 -0.16 19.15 -4.95
CA LEU A 249 0.76 18.45 -5.84
C LEU A 249 0.11 17.22 -6.47
N HIS A 250 -0.56 16.39 -5.69
CA HIS A 250 -1.25 15.21 -6.20
C HIS A 250 -2.38 15.55 -7.17
N GLN A 251 -3.12 16.62 -6.94
CA GLN A 251 -4.14 17.10 -7.87
C GLN A 251 -3.54 17.53 -9.22
N GLU A 252 -2.40 18.22 -9.21
CA GLU A 252 -1.68 18.62 -10.42
C GLU A 252 -1.17 17.40 -11.22
N GLU A 253 -0.58 16.41 -10.52
CA GLU A 253 -0.11 15.16 -11.12
C GLU A 253 -1.26 14.34 -11.74
N ILE A 254 -2.40 14.22 -11.06
CA ILE A 254 -3.59 13.54 -11.60
C ILE A 254 -4.07 14.21 -12.88
N GLN A 255 -4.06 15.54 -12.95
CA GLN A 255 -4.45 16.25 -14.18
C GLN A 255 -3.47 16.00 -15.33
N GLU A 256 -2.19 15.83 -15.05
CA GLU A 256 -1.20 15.47 -16.06
C GLU A 256 -1.42 14.04 -16.57
N VAL A 257 -1.63 13.08 -15.68
CA VAL A 257 -1.94 11.69 -16.08
C VAL A 257 -3.25 11.63 -16.89
N LYS A 258 -4.29 12.38 -16.49
CA LYS A 258 -5.55 12.45 -17.24
C LYS A 258 -5.36 12.98 -18.65
N ARG A 259 -4.54 14.03 -18.83
CA ARG A 259 -4.22 14.55 -20.17
C ARG A 259 -3.50 13.49 -21.01
N TRP A 260 -2.45 12.86 -20.45
CA TRP A 260 -1.74 11.80 -21.14
C TRP A 260 -2.69 10.65 -21.56
N TRP A 261 -3.57 10.20 -20.66
CA TRP A 261 -4.54 9.14 -20.94
C TRP A 261 -5.52 9.51 -22.08
N THR A 262 -6.04 10.73 -22.02
CA THR A 262 -6.94 11.26 -23.07
C THR A 262 -6.22 11.36 -24.41
N ASP A 263 -4.99 11.90 -24.44
CA ASP A 263 -4.20 12.07 -25.65
C ASP A 263 -3.78 10.71 -26.27
N LEU A 264 -3.64 9.67 -25.44
CA LEU A 264 -3.32 8.31 -25.87
C LEU A 264 -4.48 7.66 -26.64
N GLY A 265 -5.74 7.99 -26.30
CA GLY A 265 -6.94 7.56 -27.02
C GLY A 265 -7.24 6.06 -26.96
N LEU A 266 -6.65 5.32 -26.03
CA LEU A 266 -6.84 3.86 -25.93
C LEU A 266 -8.28 3.45 -25.65
N SER A 267 -9.01 4.22 -24.85
CA SER A 267 -10.43 3.94 -24.55
C SER A 267 -11.33 4.03 -25.79
N ASP A 268 -10.97 4.84 -26.77
CA ASP A 268 -11.71 4.95 -28.05
C ASP A 268 -11.37 3.78 -28.99
N GLU A 269 -10.12 3.34 -28.97
CA GLU A 269 -9.61 2.25 -29.83
C GLU A 269 -9.97 0.86 -29.28
N ILE A 270 -10.05 0.71 -27.95
CA ILE A 270 -10.33 -0.52 -27.22
C ILE A 270 -11.43 -0.26 -26.19
N PRO A 271 -12.71 -0.31 -26.58
CA PRO A 271 -13.84 0.15 -25.74
C PRO A 271 -14.04 -0.62 -24.42
N VAL A 272 -13.44 -1.79 -24.24
CA VAL A 272 -13.53 -2.60 -23.02
C VAL A 272 -12.54 -2.17 -21.94
N VAL A 273 -11.58 -1.30 -22.30
CA VAL A 273 -10.52 -0.86 -21.37
C VAL A 273 -11.11 0.01 -20.26
N ARG A 274 -10.75 -0.33 -19.04
CA ARG A 274 -11.16 0.41 -17.84
C ARG A 274 -10.49 1.78 -17.79
N ASP A 275 -11.26 2.86 -17.62
CA ASP A 275 -10.75 4.21 -17.33
C ASP A 275 -10.79 4.47 -15.83
N GLN A 276 -9.68 4.24 -15.15
CA GLN A 276 -9.56 4.32 -13.68
C GLN A 276 -8.32 5.12 -13.25
N VAL A 277 -8.07 6.27 -13.89
CA VAL A 277 -6.88 7.11 -13.66
C VAL A 277 -6.62 7.35 -12.17
N LEU A 278 -7.66 7.64 -11.38
CA LEU A 278 -7.51 7.87 -9.95
C LEU A 278 -6.98 6.62 -9.22
N LYS A 279 -7.52 5.44 -9.51
CA LYS A 279 -7.10 4.19 -8.90
C LYS A 279 -5.65 3.84 -9.27
N TRP A 280 -5.26 4.01 -10.52
CA TRP A 280 -3.88 3.80 -10.96
C TRP A 280 -2.91 4.75 -10.27
N TYR A 281 -3.27 6.03 -10.20
CA TYR A 281 -2.45 7.05 -9.55
C TYR A 281 -2.27 6.80 -8.04
N MET A 282 -3.29 6.30 -7.35
CA MET A 282 -3.20 6.01 -5.92
C MET A 282 -2.13 4.96 -5.59
N TRP A 283 -1.89 3.98 -6.46
CA TRP A 283 -0.78 3.03 -6.31
C TRP A 283 0.59 3.73 -6.35
N ALA A 284 0.80 4.60 -7.33
CA ALA A 284 2.05 5.34 -7.47
C ALA A 284 2.26 6.34 -6.32
N MET A 285 1.20 7.09 -5.97
CA MET A 285 1.21 8.06 -4.88
C MET A 285 1.59 7.44 -3.54
N THR A 286 1.11 6.24 -3.25
CA THR A 286 1.42 5.57 -1.98
C THR A 286 2.81 4.94 -1.98
N SER A 287 3.25 4.39 -3.11
CA SER A 287 4.57 3.76 -3.22
C SER A 287 5.72 4.75 -3.11
N LEU A 288 5.61 5.92 -3.76
CA LEU A 288 6.65 6.93 -3.83
C LEU A 288 6.18 8.24 -3.15
N GLN A 289 6.58 8.43 -1.92
CA GLN A 289 6.20 9.59 -1.09
C GLN A 289 7.20 10.75 -1.21
N GLY A 290 6.71 11.98 -1.04
CA GLY A 290 7.49 13.20 -1.09
C GLY A 290 7.47 13.89 -2.46
N SER A 291 7.68 15.21 -2.45
CA SER A 291 7.59 16.08 -3.64
C SER A 291 8.65 15.77 -4.69
N SER A 292 9.82 15.29 -4.29
CA SER A 292 10.93 14.94 -5.19
C SER A 292 10.60 13.80 -6.15
N PHE A 293 9.58 12.96 -5.85
CA PHE A 293 9.16 11.85 -6.68
C PHE A 293 7.97 12.16 -7.60
N SER A 294 7.58 13.43 -7.74
CA SER A 294 6.43 13.84 -8.55
C SER A 294 6.48 13.27 -9.98
N ARG A 295 7.59 13.50 -10.69
CA ARG A 295 7.81 12.96 -12.04
C ARG A 295 7.72 11.44 -12.08
N TYR A 296 8.34 10.75 -11.12
CA TYR A 296 8.32 9.28 -11.06
C TYR A 296 6.92 8.73 -10.82
N ARG A 297 6.11 9.38 -9.97
CA ARG A 297 4.71 8.96 -9.75
C ARG A 297 3.87 9.05 -11.03
N ILE A 298 4.05 10.10 -11.81
CA ILE A 298 3.37 10.27 -13.10
C ILE A 298 3.75 9.12 -14.04
N GLU A 299 5.04 8.85 -14.20
CA GLU A 299 5.52 7.79 -15.11
C GLU A 299 5.10 6.39 -14.64
N ILE A 300 5.17 6.11 -13.33
CA ILE A 300 4.70 4.83 -12.79
C ILE A 300 3.19 4.66 -12.96
N THR A 301 2.41 5.73 -12.84
CA THR A 301 0.96 5.66 -13.10
C THR A 301 0.66 5.27 -14.54
N LYS A 302 1.45 5.76 -15.51
CA LYS A 302 1.32 5.35 -16.92
C LYS A 302 1.59 3.86 -17.10
N ILE A 303 2.64 3.32 -16.45
CA ILE A 303 2.95 1.88 -16.50
C ILE A 303 1.81 1.07 -15.87
N ILE A 304 1.30 1.47 -14.71
CA ILE A 304 0.18 0.79 -14.05
C ILE A 304 -1.06 0.80 -14.95
N ALA A 305 -1.39 1.93 -15.57
CA ALA A 305 -2.49 2.03 -16.53
C ALA A 305 -2.34 1.03 -17.68
N LEU A 306 -1.14 0.93 -18.25
CA LEU A 306 -0.86 0.00 -19.36
C LEU A 306 -0.92 -1.47 -18.92
N VAL A 307 -0.58 -1.79 -17.66
CA VAL A 307 -0.79 -3.14 -17.10
C VAL A 307 -2.28 -3.49 -17.10
N TYR A 308 -3.15 -2.59 -16.63
CA TYR A 308 -4.61 -2.79 -16.64
C TYR A 308 -5.15 -2.96 -18.07
N VAL A 309 -4.62 -2.19 -19.05
CA VAL A 309 -5.01 -2.35 -20.46
C VAL A 309 -4.63 -3.71 -21.01
N VAL A 310 -3.43 -4.20 -20.67
CA VAL A 310 -2.97 -5.54 -21.10
C VAL A 310 -3.83 -6.62 -20.48
N ASP A 311 -4.13 -6.52 -19.19
CA ASP A 311 -5.03 -7.41 -18.47
C ASP A 311 -6.41 -7.49 -19.17
N ASP A 312 -7.04 -6.34 -19.44
CA ASP A 312 -8.31 -6.27 -20.18
C ASP A 312 -8.22 -6.89 -21.58
N ILE A 313 -7.08 -6.75 -22.29
CA ILE A 313 -6.88 -7.37 -23.61
C ILE A 313 -6.79 -8.89 -23.50
N PHE A 314 -6.07 -9.41 -22.50
CA PHE A 314 -5.90 -10.85 -22.32
C PHE A 314 -7.22 -11.52 -21.90
N ASP A 315 -8.01 -10.86 -21.06
CA ASP A 315 -9.25 -11.41 -20.52
C ASP A 315 -10.45 -11.28 -21.47
N LEU A 316 -10.54 -10.17 -22.21
CA LEU A 316 -11.79 -9.78 -22.87
C LEU A 316 -11.71 -9.68 -24.40
N VAL A 317 -10.52 -9.52 -24.98
CA VAL A 317 -10.39 -9.13 -26.39
C VAL A 317 -9.69 -10.18 -27.24
N GLY A 318 -8.55 -10.71 -26.77
CA GLY A 318 -7.63 -11.48 -27.59
C GLY A 318 -8.03 -12.95 -27.77
N THR A 319 -7.93 -13.47 -29.00
CA THR A 319 -7.87 -14.91 -29.22
C THR A 319 -6.50 -15.46 -28.83
N PRO A 320 -6.36 -16.76 -28.51
CA PRO A 320 -5.05 -17.34 -28.14
C PRO A 320 -3.95 -17.08 -29.17
N GLU A 321 -4.27 -17.09 -30.45
CA GLU A 321 -3.34 -16.81 -31.54
C GLU A 321 -2.92 -15.34 -31.55
N GLU A 322 -3.84 -14.42 -31.37
CA GLU A 322 -3.58 -12.98 -31.31
C GLU A 322 -2.75 -12.61 -30.09
N LEU A 323 -3.07 -13.19 -28.92
CA LEU A 323 -2.29 -13.02 -27.67
C LEU A 323 -0.87 -13.54 -27.83
N SER A 324 -0.68 -14.66 -28.53
CA SER A 324 0.65 -15.19 -28.86
C SER A 324 1.45 -14.22 -29.74
N LEU A 325 0.80 -13.63 -30.77
CA LEU A 325 1.44 -12.60 -31.62
C LEU A 325 1.80 -11.35 -30.80
N PHE A 326 0.92 -10.93 -29.91
CA PHE A 326 1.18 -9.77 -29.06
C PHE A 326 2.38 -10.02 -28.10
N THR A 327 2.43 -11.19 -27.45
CA THR A 327 3.56 -11.62 -26.63
C THR A 327 4.86 -11.65 -27.44
N GLN A 328 4.83 -12.14 -28.68
CA GLN A 328 5.99 -12.14 -29.54
C GLN A 328 6.45 -10.72 -29.90
N ALA A 329 5.53 -9.80 -30.17
CA ALA A 329 5.85 -8.40 -30.46
C ALA A 329 6.57 -7.72 -29.29
N ILE A 330 6.10 -7.94 -28.05
CA ILE A 330 6.76 -7.45 -26.82
C ILE A 330 8.20 -7.97 -26.72
N ARG A 331 8.44 -9.25 -27.02
CA ARG A 331 9.78 -9.81 -27.01
C ARG A 331 10.70 -9.25 -28.11
N MET A 332 10.13 -8.93 -29.29
CA MET A 332 10.88 -8.35 -30.40
C MET A 332 11.30 -6.90 -30.13
N TRP A 333 10.49 -6.16 -29.42
CA TRP A 333 10.73 -4.77 -28.99
C TRP A 333 11.25 -3.86 -30.09
N ASN A 334 10.50 -3.72 -31.16
CA ASN A 334 10.79 -2.79 -32.28
C ASN A 334 9.50 -2.24 -32.91
N THR A 335 9.59 -1.10 -33.55
CA THR A 335 8.43 -0.41 -34.14
C THR A 335 7.74 -1.22 -35.24
N ALA A 336 8.45 -2.04 -36.00
CA ALA A 336 7.90 -2.89 -37.05
C ALA A 336 7.05 -4.04 -36.51
N ALA A 337 7.26 -4.47 -35.25
CA ALA A 337 6.45 -5.50 -34.62
C ALA A 337 4.97 -5.09 -34.54
N ALA A 338 4.68 -3.79 -34.39
CA ALA A 338 3.32 -3.26 -34.36
C ALA A 338 2.52 -3.57 -35.64
N ASP A 339 3.17 -3.64 -36.80
CA ASP A 339 2.49 -3.82 -38.08
C ASP A 339 1.89 -5.23 -38.24
N SER A 340 2.42 -6.21 -37.50
CA SER A 340 1.92 -7.60 -37.48
C SER A 340 0.75 -7.82 -36.52
N LEU A 341 0.45 -6.84 -35.64
CA LEU A 341 -0.57 -6.96 -34.61
C LEU A 341 -1.99 -6.67 -35.13
N PRO A 342 -3.01 -7.32 -34.56
CA PRO A 342 -4.41 -6.94 -34.73
C PRO A 342 -4.64 -5.47 -34.40
N SER A 343 -5.67 -4.88 -35.04
CA SER A 343 -5.96 -3.44 -34.88
C SER A 343 -6.18 -3.03 -33.43
N GLY A 344 -6.84 -3.86 -32.62
CA GLY A 344 -7.10 -3.58 -31.20
C GLY A 344 -5.87 -3.69 -30.29
N MET A 345 -4.80 -4.42 -30.67
CA MET A 345 -3.59 -4.58 -29.84
C MET A 345 -2.47 -3.59 -30.24
N ARG A 346 -2.51 -3.11 -31.48
CA ARG A 346 -1.48 -2.21 -32.03
C ARG A 346 -1.33 -0.90 -31.26
N PRO A 347 -2.40 -0.18 -30.89
CA PRO A 347 -2.29 1.03 -30.07
C PRO A 347 -1.68 0.77 -28.70
N CYS A 348 -2.09 -0.32 -28.03
CA CYS A 348 -1.54 -0.71 -26.74
C CYS A 348 -0.04 -1.02 -26.83
N TYR A 349 0.40 -1.79 -27.85
CA TYR A 349 1.83 -2.05 -28.08
C TYR A 349 2.63 -0.75 -28.24
N LYS A 350 2.13 0.18 -29.07
CA LYS A 350 2.79 1.47 -29.30
C LYS A 350 2.91 2.27 -28.01
N ALA A 351 1.85 2.28 -27.19
CA ALA A 351 1.85 2.96 -25.90
C ALA A 351 2.90 2.36 -24.95
N ILE A 352 2.94 1.02 -24.79
CA ILE A 352 3.93 0.32 -23.99
C ILE A 352 5.35 0.65 -24.48
N TYR A 353 5.59 0.51 -25.77
CA TYR A 353 6.90 0.75 -26.37
C TYR A 353 7.37 2.18 -26.14
N THR A 354 6.51 3.17 -26.44
CA THR A 354 6.86 4.60 -26.32
C THR A 354 7.10 4.98 -24.86
N THR A 355 6.14 4.71 -23.97
CA THR A 355 6.24 5.08 -22.55
C THR A 355 7.46 4.44 -21.87
N THR A 356 7.73 3.16 -22.16
CA THR A 356 8.88 2.47 -21.55
C THR A 356 10.22 3.03 -22.05
N ASN A 357 10.33 3.37 -23.36
CA ASN A 357 11.55 3.99 -23.86
C ASN A 357 11.74 5.41 -23.31
N GLU A 358 10.67 6.22 -23.21
CA GLU A 358 10.73 7.56 -22.59
C GLU A 358 11.21 7.49 -21.13
N ILE A 359 10.74 6.50 -20.35
CA ILE A 359 11.25 6.27 -18.99
C ILE A 359 12.72 5.84 -19.01
N ALA A 360 13.12 4.98 -19.95
CA ALA A 360 14.51 4.55 -20.07
C ALA A 360 15.45 5.70 -20.42
N ASP A 361 15.03 6.58 -21.32
CA ASP A 361 15.78 7.78 -21.69
C ASP A 361 15.87 8.77 -20.51
N MET A 362 14.79 8.94 -19.74
CA MET A 362 14.78 9.72 -18.51
C MET A 362 15.78 9.19 -17.48
N VAL A 363 15.83 7.88 -17.27
CA VAL A 363 16.80 7.25 -16.36
C VAL A 363 18.23 7.42 -16.86
N GLU A 364 18.46 7.33 -18.17
CA GLU A 364 19.78 7.57 -18.76
C GLU A 364 20.25 9.01 -18.56
N GLU A 365 19.35 9.99 -18.71
CA GLU A 365 19.65 11.40 -18.43
C GLU A 365 19.97 11.66 -16.96
N GLU A 366 19.22 11.05 -16.04
CA GLU A 366 19.37 11.31 -14.60
C GLU A 366 20.48 10.51 -13.93
N HIS A 367 20.72 9.26 -14.39
CA HIS A 367 21.59 8.29 -13.72
C HIS A 367 22.75 7.76 -14.59
N GLY A 368 22.78 8.08 -15.89
CA GLY A 368 23.89 7.72 -16.79
C GLY A 368 23.88 6.28 -17.28
N PHE A 369 22.77 5.53 -17.15
CA PHE A 369 22.60 4.19 -17.72
C PHE A 369 21.21 4.03 -18.32
N ASN A 370 21.08 3.25 -19.40
CA ASN A 370 19.80 3.00 -20.05
C ASN A 370 19.23 1.62 -19.67
N PRO A 371 18.11 1.57 -18.93
CA PRO A 371 17.52 0.32 -18.43
C PRO A 371 16.60 -0.38 -19.44
N VAL A 372 16.47 0.09 -20.69
CA VAL A 372 15.45 -0.40 -21.64
C VAL A 372 15.42 -1.91 -21.79
N ASN A 373 16.58 -2.57 -21.78
CA ASN A 373 16.66 -4.03 -21.90
C ASN A 373 16.09 -4.74 -20.66
N HIS A 374 16.25 -4.16 -19.48
CA HIS A 374 15.68 -4.68 -18.26
C HIS A 374 14.16 -4.49 -18.25
N LEU A 375 13.69 -3.30 -18.60
CA LEU A 375 12.26 -2.97 -18.61
C LEU A 375 11.48 -3.79 -19.64
N ARG A 376 12.02 -3.97 -20.87
CA ARG A 376 11.37 -4.83 -21.86
C ARG A 376 11.30 -6.30 -21.41
N ASN A 377 12.31 -6.79 -20.69
CA ASN A 377 12.29 -8.15 -20.15
C ASN A 377 11.21 -8.27 -19.06
N ALA A 378 11.05 -7.26 -18.21
CA ALA A 378 9.98 -7.23 -17.21
C ALA A 378 8.58 -7.28 -17.88
N TRP A 379 8.38 -6.55 -18.98
CA TRP A 379 7.16 -6.68 -19.80
C TRP A 379 6.99 -8.07 -20.38
N ALA A 380 8.05 -8.68 -20.92
CA ALA A 380 7.99 -10.04 -21.47
C ALA A 380 7.59 -11.08 -20.39
N VAL A 381 8.12 -10.95 -19.17
CA VAL A 381 7.76 -11.82 -18.04
C VAL A 381 6.27 -11.67 -17.68
N LEU A 382 5.74 -10.45 -17.64
CA LEU A 382 4.31 -10.21 -17.40
C LEU A 382 3.44 -10.90 -18.46
N PHE A 383 3.75 -10.70 -19.74
CA PHE A 383 3.02 -11.31 -20.86
C PHE A 383 3.09 -12.84 -20.85
N ASP A 384 4.25 -13.41 -20.47
CA ASP A 384 4.39 -14.85 -20.30
C ASP A 384 3.50 -15.39 -19.17
N GLY A 385 3.37 -14.64 -18.08
CA GLY A 385 2.44 -14.94 -16.99
C GLY A 385 0.99 -14.98 -17.45
N PHE A 386 0.53 -13.96 -18.16
CA PHE A 386 -0.82 -13.94 -18.74
C PHE A 386 -1.03 -15.06 -19.76
N MET A 387 -0.01 -15.41 -20.57
CA MET A 387 -0.09 -16.57 -21.47
C MET A 387 -0.19 -17.91 -20.72
N VAL A 388 0.32 -18.02 -19.49
CA VAL A 388 0.13 -19.21 -18.64
C VAL A 388 -1.34 -19.30 -18.21
N GLU A 389 -1.94 -18.21 -17.74
CA GLU A 389 -3.37 -18.15 -17.36
C GLU A 389 -4.29 -18.46 -18.55
N ALA A 390 -4.03 -17.84 -19.71
CA ALA A 390 -4.77 -18.15 -20.93
C ALA A 390 -4.72 -19.63 -21.32
N ARG A 391 -3.61 -20.34 -21.07
CA ARG A 391 -3.49 -21.79 -21.32
C ARG A 391 -4.28 -22.61 -20.32
N TRP A 392 -4.29 -22.27 -19.02
CA TRP A 392 -5.12 -22.96 -18.03
C TRP A 392 -6.59 -22.91 -18.42
N LEU A 393 -7.05 -21.72 -18.87
CA LEU A 393 -8.42 -21.53 -19.37
C LEU A 393 -8.71 -22.35 -20.63
N ALA A 394 -7.76 -22.40 -21.58
CA ALA A 394 -7.97 -23.09 -22.86
C ALA A 394 -7.95 -24.62 -22.74
N THR A 395 -7.23 -25.16 -21.74
CA THR A 395 -7.01 -26.62 -21.61
C THR A 395 -7.87 -27.28 -20.56
N ASP A 396 -8.68 -26.53 -19.82
CA ASP A 396 -9.47 -27.02 -18.68
C ASP A 396 -8.60 -27.74 -17.61
N GLN A 397 -7.33 -27.35 -17.53
CA GLN A 397 -6.37 -27.88 -16.57
C GLN A 397 -6.20 -26.88 -15.43
N ALA A 398 -6.86 -27.17 -14.31
CA ALA A 398 -6.71 -26.37 -13.10
C ALA A 398 -5.26 -26.43 -12.59
N PRO A 399 -4.61 -25.30 -12.30
CA PRO A 399 -3.30 -25.28 -11.64
C PRO A 399 -3.40 -25.76 -10.19
N THR A 400 -2.24 -26.06 -9.58
CA THR A 400 -2.19 -26.14 -8.10
C THR A 400 -2.33 -24.76 -7.49
N ALA A 401 -2.83 -24.68 -6.25
CA ALA A 401 -2.94 -23.39 -5.54
C ALA A 401 -1.56 -22.67 -5.46
N GLU A 402 -0.47 -23.43 -5.30
CA GLU A 402 0.89 -22.88 -5.28
C GLU A 402 1.34 -22.34 -6.66
N ASP A 403 1.06 -23.07 -7.76
CA ASP A 403 1.40 -22.62 -9.11
C ASP A 403 0.58 -21.38 -9.49
N TYR A 404 -0.71 -21.36 -9.11
CA TYR A 404 -1.57 -20.20 -9.28
C TYR A 404 -1.01 -18.97 -8.56
N LEU A 405 -0.67 -19.07 -7.26
CA LEU A 405 -0.14 -17.94 -6.49
C LEU A 405 1.21 -17.47 -7.05
N ARG A 406 2.06 -18.40 -7.51
CA ARG A 406 3.35 -18.06 -8.11
C ARG A 406 3.18 -17.27 -9.40
N ASN A 407 2.30 -17.70 -10.27
CA ASN A 407 1.99 -17.00 -11.51
C ASN A 407 1.23 -15.69 -11.25
N GLY A 408 0.25 -15.71 -10.34
CA GLY A 408 -0.52 -14.54 -9.94
C GLY A 408 0.32 -13.43 -9.31
N ALA A 409 1.42 -13.78 -8.65
CA ALA A 409 2.39 -12.77 -8.22
C ALA A 409 3.04 -12.03 -9.39
N VAL A 410 3.29 -12.70 -10.52
CA VAL A 410 3.79 -12.08 -11.76
C VAL A 410 2.72 -11.23 -12.42
N THR A 411 1.54 -11.81 -12.64
CA THR A 411 0.42 -11.16 -13.38
C THR A 411 -0.23 -10.03 -12.59
N SER A 412 0.04 -9.92 -11.27
CA SER A 412 -0.34 -8.75 -10.47
C SER A 412 0.23 -7.41 -10.98
N GLY A 413 1.22 -7.44 -11.89
CA GLY A 413 1.92 -6.26 -12.39
C GLY A 413 2.90 -5.63 -11.39
N VAL A 414 2.92 -6.08 -10.13
CA VAL A 414 3.82 -5.55 -9.10
C VAL A 414 5.30 -5.69 -9.49
N PRO A 415 5.79 -6.87 -9.97
CA PRO A 415 7.19 -7.01 -10.37
C PRO A 415 7.60 -6.07 -11.50
N LEU A 416 6.75 -5.90 -12.51
CA LEU A 416 6.98 -4.97 -13.60
C LEU A 416 7.06 -3.52 -13.11
N THR A 417 6.10 -3.10 -12.27
CA THR A 417 6.05 -1.76 -11.69
C THR A 417 7.32 -1.48 -10.87
N PHE A 418 7.75 -2.44 -10.06
CA PHE A 418 8.96 -2.29 -9.26
C PHE A 418 10.26 -2.34 -10.09
N ALA A 419 10.29 -3.02 -11.23
CA ALA A 419 11.41 -2.93 -12.17
C ALA A 419 11.60 -1.49 -12.69
N HIS A 420 10.50 -0.77 -12.96
CA HIS A 420 10.54 0.63 -13.34
C HIS A 420 10.95 1.54 -12.16
N ILE A 421 10.33 1.37 -10.98
CA ILE A 421 10.69 2.13 -9.76
C ILE A 421 12.18 1.95 -9.45
N PHE A 422 12.68 0.73 -9.50
CA PHE A 422 14.07 0.40 -9.23
C PHE A 422 15.02 1.15 -10.17
N SER A 423 14.72 1.12 -11.47
CA SER A 423 15.51 1.84 -12.49
C SER A 423 15.48 3.35 -12.28
N MET A 424 14.31 3.95 -11.99
CA MET A 424 14.15 5.37 -11.72
C MET A 424 14.82 5.83 -10.42
N LEU A 425 14.99 4.94 -9.45
CA LEU A 425 15.77 5.23 -8.23
C LEU A 425 17.30 5.13 -8.43
N GLY A 426 17.76 4.90 -9.66
CA GLY A 426 19.17 4.92 -10.03
C GLY A 426 19.93 3.61 -9.77
N TYR A 427 19.23 2.48 -9.70
CA TYR A 427 19.89 1.18 -9.54
C TYR A 427 20.24 0.56 -10.90
N ASP A 428 21.54 0.37 -11.14
CA ASP A 428 22.07 -0.32 -12.31
C ASP A 428 22.34 -1.82 -12.01
N LYS A 429 22.35 -2.62 -13.05
CA LYS A 429 22.69 -4.06 -13.03
C LYS A 429 24.06 -4.40 -12.44
N SER A 430 24.97 -3.43 -12.34
CA SER A 430 26.27 -3.59 -11.67
C SER A 430 26.15 -3.69 -10.14
N ASN A 431 24.98 -3.38 -9.56
CA ASN A 431 24.69 -3.59 -8.16
C ASN A 431 24.16 -5.03 -7.97
N GLU A 432 24.71 -5.81 -7.01
CA GLU A 432 24.29 -7.19 -6.75
C GLU A 432 22.77 -7.34 -6.53
N ALA A 433 22.14 -6.32 -5.95
CA ALA A 433 20.69 -6.26 -5.77
C ALA A 433 19.92 -6.18 -7.10
N ALA A 434 20.47 -5.49 -8.11
CA ALA A 434 19.88 -5.35 -9.44
C ALA A 434 20.07 -6.58 -10.32
N ALA A 435 21.18 -7.29 -10.15
CA ALA A 435 21.43 -8.55 -10.86
C ALA A 435 20.36 -9.59 -10.51
N ASN A 436 19.88 -9.59 -9.26
CA ASN A 436 18.83 -10.51 -8.79
C ASN A 436 17.43 -10.20 -9.36
N LEU A 437 17.18 -8.97 -9.86
CA LEU A 437 15.93 -8.62 -10.55
C LEU A 437 15.94 -9.02 -12.04
N ALA A 438 17.11 -9.34 -12.60
CA ALA A 438 17.28 -9.63 -14.02
C ALA A 438 17.22 -11.13 -14.36
N ASP A 439 17.36 -12.01 -13.38
CA ASP A 439 17.20 -13.46 -13.52
C ASP A 439 15.74 -13.85 -13.23
N ASP A 440 15.31 -15.06 -13.64
CA ASP A 440 13.95 -15.61 -13.51
C ASP A 440 13.40 -15.68 -12.06
N HIS A 441 14.08 -15.03 -11.10
CA HIS A 441 13.71 -15.03 -9.69
C HIS A 441 13.35 -13.62 -9.20
N ILE A 442 12.07 -13.42 -8.85
CA ILE A 442 11.59 -12.18 -8.23
C ILE A 442 12.05 -12.15 -6.77
N PRO A 443 12.82 -11.14 -6.32
CA PRO A 443 13.24 -11.03 -4.93
C PRO A 443 12.06 -11.00 -3.96
N SER A 444 12.22 -11.56 -2.76
CA SER A 444 11.18 -11.62 -1.74
C SER A 444 10.60 -10.24 -1.39
N VAL A 445 11.43 -9.20 -1.37
CA VAL A 445 10.99 -7.82 -1.09
C VAL A 445 9.92 -7.32 -2.10
N ILE A 446 9.88 -7.86 -3.31
CA ILE A 446 8.91 -7.55 -4.36
C ILE A 446 7.82 -8.63 -4.45
N SER A 447 8.19 -9.92 -4.34
CA SER A 447 7.22 -11.01 -4.46
C SER A 447 6.24 -11.06 -3.29
N CYS A 448 6.65 -10.63 -2.07
CA CYS A 448 5.74 -10.58 -0.93
C CYS A 448 4.57 -9.60 -1.14
N PRO A 449 4.78 -8.31 -1.51
CA PRO A 449 3.66 -7.42 -1.85
C PRO A 449 2.77 -7.96 -2.98
N ALA A 450 3.36 -8.60 -3.99
CA ALA A 450 2.63 -9.18 -5.11
C ALA A 450 1.70 -10.33 -4.68
N LYS A 451 2.19 -11.24 -3.84
CA LYS A 451 1.38 -12.33 -3.27
C LYS A 451 0.34 -11.82 -2.30
N ILE A 452 0.68 -10.83 -1.46
CA ILE A 452 -0.29 -10.17 -0.57
C ILE A 452 -1.42 -9.58 -1.42
N LEU A 453 -1.10 -8.93 -2.54
CA LEU A 453 -2.09 -8.37 -3.46
C LEU A 453 -3.01 -9.48 -4.00
N ARG A 454 -2.46 -10.52 -4.63
CA ARG A 454 -3.25 -11.62 -5.21
C ARG A 454 -4.16 -12.29 -4.19
N LEU A 455 -3.65 -12.59 -2.99
CA LEU A 455 -4.44 -13.21 -1.94
C LEU A 455 -5.57 -12.31 -1.41
N TRP A 456 -5.37 -10.99 -1.32
CA TRP A 456 -6.42 -10.06 -0.93
C TRP A 456 -7.46 -9.86 -2.04
N ASP A 457 -7.04 -9.77 -3.29
CA ASP A 457 -7.90 -9.70 -4.45
C ASP A 457 -8.85 -10.90 -4.50
N ASP A 458 -8.30 -12.11 -4.44
CA ASP A 458 -9.07 -13.35 -4.43
C ASP A 458 -10.00 -13.51 -3.21
N MET A 459 -9.68 -12.89 -2.06
CA MET A 459 -10.62 -12.87 -0.92
C MET A 459 -11.75 -11.87 -1.11
N GLY A 460 -11.49 -10.75 -1.80
CA GLY A 460 -12.48 -9.71 -2.03
C GLY A 460 -13.47 -10.05 -3.13
N SER A 461 -13.01 -10.69 -4.21
CA SER A 461 -13.83 -11.05 -5.38
C SER A 461 -14.58 -12.39 -5.22
N ALA A 462 -14.21 -13.20 -4.24
CA ALA A 462 -14.65 -14.58 -4.08
C ALA A 462 -16.18 -14.81 -4.01
N GLU A 463 -16.96 -13.83 -3.53
CA GLU A 463 -18.43 -13.96 -3.47
C GLU A 463 -19.08 -13.64 -4.82
N ASP A 464 -18.54 -12.69 -5.58
CA ASP A 464 -19.06 -12.30 -6.89
C ASP A 464 -18.67 -13.31 -7.97
N GLU A 465 -17.42 -13.79 -7.95
CA GLU A 465 -16.94 -14.82 -8.89
C GLU A 465 -17.68 -16.14 -8.75
N ALA A 466 -17.99 -16.55 -7.51
CA ALA A 466 -18.77 -17.75 -7.25
C ALA A 466 -20.22 -17.66 -7.77
N GLN A 467 -20.82 -16.45 -7.81
CA GLN A 467 -22.15 -16.22 -8.37
C GLN A 467 -22.16 -16.24 -9.90
N GLU A 468 -21.06 -15.84 -10.52
CA GLU A 468 -20.90 -15.78 -11.99
C GLU A 468 -20.37 -17.09 -12.59
N GLY A 469 -20.00 -18.08 -11.75
CA GLY A 469 -19.43 -19.36 -12.20
C GLY A 469 -18.04 -19.21 -12.80
N LEU A 470 -17.30 -18.19 -12.39
CA LEU A 470 -15.93 -17.92 -12.77
C LEU A 470 -15.01 -18.61 -11.76
N ASP A 471 -14.50 -19.78 -12.10
CA ASP A 471 -13.57 -20.53 -11.25
C ASP A 471 -12.14 -20.06 -11.53
N GLY A 472 -11.40 -19.67 -10.47
CA GLY A 472 -10.02 -19.32 -10.67
C GLY A 472 -9.33 -18.57 -9.55
N SER A 473 -9.88 -18.56 -8.33
CA SER A 473 -9.22 -17.96 -7.17
C SER A 473 -8.31 -18.94 -6.45
N TYR A 474 -7.33 -18.44 -5.69
CA TYR A 474 -6.52 -19.27 -4.78
C TYR A 474 -7.39 -20.11 -3.86
N ARG A 475 -8.49 -19.55 -3.35
CA ARG A 475 -9.44 -20.25 -2.49
C ARG A 475 -9.98 -21.50 -3.16
N ASP A 476 -10.36 -21.40 -4.44
CA ASP A 476 -11.01 -22.50 -5.15
C ASP A 476 -10.01 -23.62 -5.46
N PHE A 477 -8.81 -23.28 -5.92
CA PHE A 477 -7.75 -24.28 -6.12
C PHE A 477 -7.32 -24.95 -4.82
N TYR A 478 -7.23 -24.19 -3.72
CA TYR A 478 -6.95 -24.76 -2.40
C TYR A 478 -8.04 -25.76 -1.95
N LEU A 479 -9.31 -25.43 -2.17
CA LEU A 479 -10.44 -26.32 -1.85
C LEU A 479 -10.47 -27.57 -2.74
N MET A 480 -10.09 -27.46 -4.01
CA MET A 480 -9.93 -28.62 -4.91
C MET A 480 -8.87 -29.59 -4.40
N GLU A 481 -7.74 -29.07 -3.92
CA GLU A 481 -6.65 -29.87 -3.35
C GLU A 481 -7.00 -30.42 -1.96
N ASN A 482 -7.91 -29.76 -1.22
CA ASN A 482 -8.27 -30.09 0.16
C ASN A 482 -9.79 -30.27 0.31
N PRO A 483 -10.38 -31.35 -0.24
CA PRO A 483 -11.85 -31.52 -0.28
C PRO A 483 -12.55 -31.62 1.09
N SER A 484 -11.78 -31.81 2.16
CA SER A 484 -12.31 -31.83 3.55
C SER A 484 -12.40 -30.46 4.20
N CYS A 485 -11.80 -29.42 3.59
CA CYS A 485 -11.82 -28.06 4.09
C CYS A 485 -13.08 -27.32 3.70
N THR A 486 -13.53 -26.42 4.57
CA THR A 486 -14.62 -25.49 4.30
C THR A 486 -14.08 -24.20 3.65
N PRO A 487 -14.93 -23.38 3.00
CA PRO A 487 -14.51 -22.04 2.54
C PRO A 487 -13.90 -21.19 3.65
N GLY A 488 -14.41 -21.27 4.88
CA GLY A 488 -13.84 -20.57 6.03
C GLY A 488 -12.45 -21.08 6.44
N ASP A 489 -12.16 -22.37 6.25
CA ASP A 489 -10.82 -22.93 6.48
C ASP A 489 -9.84 -22.43 5.41
N ALA A 490 -10.29 -22.32 4.16
CA ALA A 490 -9.48 -21.77 3.07
C ALA A 490 -9.17 -20.29 3.30
N GLU A 491 -10.15 -19.48 3.68
CA GLU A 491 -9.94 -18.07 4.04
C GLU A 491 -8.96 -17.92 5.21
N ALA A 492 -9.13 -18.73 6.26
CA ALA A 492 -8.20 -18.74 7.39
C ALA A 492 -6.78 -19.16 6.96
N HIS A 493 -6.65 -20.05 5.97
CA HIS A 493 -5.36 -20.40 5.37
C HIS A 493 -4.75 -19.23 4.61
N MET A 494 -5.51 -18.54 3.75
CA MET A 494 -5.06 -17.36 3.01
C MET A 494 -4.59 -16.24 3.95
N ARG A 495 -5.32 -15.98 5.03
CA ARG A 495 -4.90 -15.01 6.06
C ARG A 495 -3.57 -15.38 6.73
N ARG A 496 -3.31 -16.68 6.96
CA ARG A 496 -2.01 -17.15 7.46
C ARG A 496 -0.89 -16.98 6.43
N LEU A 497 -1.18 -17.18 5.14
CA LEU A 497 -0.20 -16.91 4.07
C LEU A 497 0.13 -15.41 4.02
N ILE A 498 -0.87 -14.54 4.03
CA ILE A 498 -0.66 -13.08 4.07
C ILE A 498 0.21 -12.68 5.27
N ALA A 499 -0.05 -13.26 6.45
CA ALA A 499 0.77 -12.97 7.63
C ALA A 499 2.24 -13.39 7.44
N ARG A 500 2.49 -14.56 6.83
CA ARG A 500 3.85 -15.03 6.51
C ARG A 500 4.57 -14.16 5.48
N GLU A 501 3.85 -13.71 4.45
CA GLU A 501 4.42 -12.79 3.46
C GLU A 501 4.76 -11.43 4.10
N TRP A 502 3.99 -10.95 5.09
CA TRP A 502 4.35 -9.77 5.89
C TRP A 502 5.60 -10.00 6.76
N GLU A 503 5.73 -11.16 7.43
CA GLU A 503 6.92 -11.52 8.20
C GLU A 503 8.17 -11.55 7.33
N GLU A 504 8.08 -12.14 6.13
CA GLU A 504 9.18 -12.18 5.17
C GLU A 504 9.51 -10.79 4.64
N LEU A 505 8.51 -9.98 4.30
CA LEU A 505 8.70 -8.60 3.86
C LEU A 505 9.38 -7.76 4.95
N ASN A 506 8.97 -7.91 6.21
CA ASN A 506 9.61 -7.27 7.35
C ASN A 506 11.09 -7.68 7.46
N ARG A 507 11.37 -8.98 7.30
CA ARG A 507 12.75 -9.51 7.32
C ARG A 507 13.61 -8.88 6.24
N GLU A 508 13.10 -8.82 5.01
CA GLU A 508 13.82 -8.19 3.89
C GLU A 508 14.06 -6.68 4.12
N CYS A 509 13.07 -5.99 4.67
CA CYS A 509 13.14 -4.54 4.87
C CYS A 509 13.99 -4.13 6.09
N PHE A 510 13.96 -4.91 7.17
CA PHE A 510 14.57 -4.47 8.44
C PHE A 510 15.87 -5.21 8.82
N SER A 511 16.11 -6.44 8.33
CA SER A 511 17.32 -7.20 8.66
C SER A 511 18.36 -7.25 7.55
N ARG A 512 17.94 -7.13 6.29
CA ARG A 512 18.83 -7.20 5.14
C ARG A 512 19.00 -5.83 4.51
N ARG A 513 20.21 -5.29 4.57
CA ARG A 513 20.56 -4.02 3.90
C ARG A 513 20.89 -4.20 2.41
N THR A 514 20.22 -5.11 1.73
CA THR A 514 20.44 -5.38 0.31
C THR A 514 19.91 -4.26 -0.57
N PHE A 515 18.81 -3.64 -0.14
CA PHE A 515 18.13 -2.58 -0.88
C PHE A 515 18.16 -1.26 -0.11
N SER A 516 18.02 -0.13 -0.82
CA SER A 516 17.92 1.16 -0.15
C SER A 516 16.63 1.30 0.66
N SER A 517 16.66 2.18 1.66
CA SER A 517 15.49 2.52 2.47
C SER A 517 14.32 3.03 1.62
N ARG A 518 14.59 3.73 0.51
CA ARG A 518 13.55 4.23 -0.41
C ARG A 518 12.82 3.10 -1.12
N LEU A 519 13.55 2.09 -1.60
CA LEU A 519 12.94 0.93 -2.27
C LEU A 519 12.18 0.06 -1.28
N THR A 520 12.74 -0.25 -0.12
CA THR A 520 12.07 -1.04 0.91
C THR A 520 10.81 -0.35 1.42
N GLN A 521 10.84 0.97 1.57
CA GLN A 521 9.67 1.76 1.94
C GLN A 521 8.59 1.72 0.84
N ALA A 522 8.97 1.78 -0.43
CA ALA A 522 8.04 1.65 -1.55
C ALA A 522 7.36 0.26 -1.55
N CYS A 523 8.11 -0.81 -1.29
CA CYS A 523 7.58 -2.18 -1.19
C CYS A 523 6.62 -2.34 -0.01
N LEU A 524 6.97 -1.82 1.18
CA LEU A 524 6.07 -1.78 2.34
C LEU A 524 4.79 -1.01 2.05
N ASN A 525 4.89 0.14 1.38
CA ASN A 525 3.74 0.97 1.04
C ASN A 525 2.84 0.31 -0.01
N ALA A 526 3.40 -0.41 -0.98
CA ALA A 526 2.60 -1.22 -1.91
C ALA A 526 1.80 -2.28 -1.16
N ALA A 527 2.42 -3.03 -0.24
CA ALA A 527 1.71 -4.01 0.60
C ALA A 527 0.63 -3.35 1.49
N ARG A 528 0.90 -2.17 2.06
CA ARG A 528 -0.08 -1.39 2.83
C ARG A 528 -1.27 -0.93 2.01
N MET A 529 -1.04 -0.57 0.73
CA MET A 529 -2.09 -0.13 -0.18
C MET A 529 -3.06 -1.26 -0.55
N VAL A 530 -2.59 -2.50 -0.57
CA VAL A 530 -3.42 -3.66 -0.91
C VAL A 530 -4.70 -3.71 -0.06
N SER A 531 -4.58 -3.55 1.26
CA SER A 531 -5.74 -3.59 2.15
C SER A 531 -6.74 -2.45 1.91
N VAL A 532 -6.30 -1.33 1.37
CA VAL A 532 -7.19 -0.21 0.98
C VAL A 532 -7.91 -0.51 -0.32
N MET A 533 -7.19 -1.10 -1.30
CA MET A 533 -7.72 -1.37 -2.64
C MET A 533 -8.71 -2.54 -2.70
N TYR A 534 -8.59 -3.51 -1.78
CA TYR A 534 -9.33 -4.78 -1.81
C TYR A 534 -10.14 -5.06 -0.54
N SER A 535 -10.39 -4.05 0.32
CA SER A 535 -11.27 -4.17 1.49
C SER A 535 -12.73 -3.91 1.11
N TYR A 536 -13.37 -4.90 0.53
CA TYR A 536 -14.80 -4.83 0.21
C TYR A 536 -15.66 -4.99 1.46
N ASP A 537 -16.75 -4.22 1.55
CA ASP A 537 -17.79 -4.44 2.54
C ASP A 537 -18.80 -5.50 2.06
N LYS A 538 -19.82 -5.79 2.88
CA LYS A 538 -20.86 -6.78 2.54
C LYS A 538 -21.72 -6.40 1.32
N GLU A 539 -21.71 -5.14 0.93
CA GLU A 539 -22.37 -4.61 -0.25
C GLU A 539 -21.39 -4.37 -1.41
N GLN A 540 -20.22 -5.03 -1.38
CA GLN A 540 -19.15 -4.93 -2.38
C GLN A 540 -18.67 -3.50 -2.65
N ARG A 541 -18.67 -2.64 -1.62
CA ARG A 541 -18.19 -1.25 -1.72
C ARG A 541 -16.80 -1.14 -1.11
N LEU A 542 -15.96 -0.32 -1.70
CA LEU A 542 -14.62 0.00 -1.22
C LEU A 542 -14.63 1.26 -0.34
N LEU A 543 -15.33 1.20 0.80
CA LEU A 543 -15.49 2.36 1.69
C LEU A 543 -14.16 2.94 2.19
N VAL A 544 -13.16 2.09 2.45
CA VAL A 544 -11.83 2.52 2.87
C VAL A 544 -11.14 3.29 1.77
N LEU A 545 -11.27 2.84 0.51
CA LEU A 545 -10.72 3.52 -0.66
C LEU A 545 -11.40 4.87 -0.90
N GLU A 546 -12.73 4.94 -0.76
CA GLU A 546 -13.51 6.17 -0.91
C GLU A 546 -13.12 7.21 0.15
N ASP A 547 -13.02 6.78 1.42
CA ASP A 547 -12.58 7.64 2.51
C ASP A 547 -11.15 8.14 2.28
N TYR A 548 -10.27 7.26 1.81
CA TYR A 548 -8.87 7.58 1.54
C TYR A 548 -8.73 8.58 0.39
N ALA A 549 -9.43 8.35 -0.73
CA ALA A 549 -9.46 9.26 -1.86
C ALA A 549 -10.03 10.64 -1.48
N THR A 550 -11.13 10.67 -0.74
CA THR A 550 -11.73 11.91 -0.23
C THR A 550 -10.76 12.66 0.68
N MET A 551 -10.08 11.94 1.55
CA MET A 551 -9.18 12.54 2.53
C MET A 551 -7.93 13.15 1.88
N LEU A 552 -7.34 12.48 0.89
CA LEU A 552 -6.04 12.87 0.32
C LEU A 552 -6.14 13.71 -0.94
N LEU A 553 -7.21 13.56 -1.72
CA LEU A 553 -7.28 14.10 -3.07
C LEU A 553 -8.44 15.09 -3.28
N LEU A 554 -9.50 15.00 -2.49
CA LEU A 554 -10.69 15.86 -2.56
C LEU A 554 -10.78 16.83 -1.41
#